data_f630a34d48e24dd815497a8b7f428d4b
#
_entry.id   f630a34d48e24dd815497a8b7f428d4b
#
_cell.length_a   1.000
_cell.length_b   1.000
_cell.length_c   1.000
_cell.angle_alpha   90.00
_cell.angle_beta   90.00
_cell.angle_gamma   90.00
#
_symmetry.space_group_name_H-M   'P 1'
#
loop_
_entity.id
_entity.type
_entity.pdbx_description
1 polymer ?
#
loop_
_entity_poly.entity_id
_entity_poly.type
_entity_poly.pdbx_seq_one_letter_code
_entity_poly.pdbx_strand_id
1 'polypeptide(L)' 'MTIEQTAIWDYLVTNALGSNNAKQMKVIASAIGVPSTGTNSDNIRSFINDMVINHNKPIGTSLSGAFIILNE' A
#
# COMPACT_ATOMS: atom_id res chain seq x y z
N MET A 1 1.56 4.80 -13.14
CA MET A 1 0.83 3.94 -12.18
C MET A 1 -0.64 3.87 -12.59
N THR A 2 -1.30 2.78 -12.22
CA THR A 2 -2.75 2.67 -12.44
C THR A 2 -3.51 3.57 -11.48
N ILE A 3 -4.82 3.70 -11.71
CA ILE A 3 -5.70 4.46 -10.81
C ILE A 3 -5.63 3.85 -9.41
N GLU A 4 -5.67 2.52 -9.33
CA GLU A 4 -5.59 1.81 -8.05
C GLU A 4 -4.28 2.08 -7.34
N GLN A 5 -3.18 2.05 -8.06
CA GLN A 5 -1.87 2.32 -7.48
C GLN A 5 -1.76 3.76 -6.97
N THR A 6 -2.29 4.70 -7.71
CA THR A 6 -2.31 6.11 -7.29
C THR A 6 -3.13 6.26 -6.02
N ALA A 7 -4.28 5.60 -5.94
CA ALA A 7 -5.12 5.63 -4.74
C ALA A 7 -4.40 5.02 -3.54
N ILE A 8 -3.70 3.90 -3.74
CA ILE A 8 -2.91 3.27 -2.68
C ILE A 8 -1.83 4.22 -2.19
N TRP A 9 -1.11 4.84 -3.12
CA TRP A 9 -0.03 5.77 -2.78
C TRP A 9 -0.56 6.95 -1.96
N ASP A 10 -1.66 7.56 -2.40
CA ASP A 10 -2.25 8.69 -1.70
C ASP A 10 -2.69 8.29 -0.29
N TYR A 11 -3.30 7.12 -0.15
CA TYR A 11 -3.73 6.64 1.15
C TYR A 11 -2.54 6.43 2.09
N LEU A 12 -1.49 5.78 1.58
CA LEU A 12 -0.31 5.49 2.40
C LEU A 12 0.41 6.78 2.81
N VAL A 13 0.56 7.72 1.90
CA VAL A 13 1.20 9.00 2.21
C VAL A 13 0.43 9.75 3.29
N THR A 14 -0.88 9.62 3.29
CA THR A 14 -1.73 10.31 4.26
C THR A 14 -1.79 9.60 5.60
N ASN A 15 -1.81 8.26 5.61
CA ASN A 15 -2.18 7.49 6.80
C ASN A 15 -1.12 6.48 7.26
N ALA A 16 -0.11 6.21 6.47
CA ALA A 16 0.84 5.13 6.76
C ALA A 16 2.29 5.59 6.66
N LEU A 17 2.58 6.76 7.17
CA LEU A 17 3.94 7.27 7.21
C LEU A 17 4.71 6.61 8.35
N GLY A 18 5.76 5.88 7.99
CA GLY A 18 6.61 5.19 8.96
C GLY A 18 6.04 3.84 9.39
N SER A 19 6.92 2.97 9.90
CA SER A 19 6.55 1.59 10.24
C SER A 19 5.52 1.52 11.36
N ASN A 20 5.46 2.52 12.22
CA ASN A 20 4.47 2.55 13.30
C ASN A 20 3.04 2.77 12.80
N ASN A 21 2.90 3.20 11.56
CA ASN A 21 1.60 3.48 10.96
C ASN A 21 1.26 2.52 9.83
N ALA A 22 1.91 1.36 9.77
CA ALA A 22 1.66 0.37 8.74
C ALA A 22 0.19 -0.03 8.70
N LYS A 23 -0.36 -0.21 7.50
CA LYS A 23 -1.75 -0.58 7.29
C LYS A 23 -1.82 -1.93 6.60
N GLN A 24 -2.72 -2.78 7.07
CA GLN A 24 -2.92 -4.09 6.48
C GLN A 24 -3.49 -3.96 5.07
N MET A 25 -3.23 -4.97 4.24
CA MET A 25 -3.67 -4.94 2.85
C MET A 25 -5.19 -4.81 2.73
N LYS A 26 -5.94 -5.51 3.58
CA LYS A 26 -7.42 -5.42 3.56
C LYS A 26 -7.90 -4.02 3.96
N VAL A 27 -7.18 -3.35 4.83
CA VAL A 27 -7.52 -1.98 5.24
C VAL A 27 -7.29 -1.04 4.07
N ILE A 28 -6.18 -1.20 3.37
CA ILE A 28 -5.88 -0.39 2.19
C ILE A 28 -6.94 -0.62 1.11
N ALA A 29 -7.29 -1.87 0.84
CA ALA A 29 -8.30 -2.20 -0.16
C ALA A 29 -9.64 -1.54 0.17
N SER A 30 -10.05 -1.61 1.43
CA SER A 30 -11.29 -0.99 1.88
C SER A 30 -11.23 0.53 1.72
N ALA A 31 -10.10 1.12 2.05
CA ALA A 31 -9.93 2.58 2.01
C ALA A 31 -10.00 3.12 0.59
N ILE A 32 -9.49 2.38 -0.39
CA ILE A 32 -9.50 2.82 -1.78
C ILE A 32 -10.76 2.37 -2.53
N GLY A 33 -11.67 1.67 -1.85
CA GLY A 33 -12.98 1.35 -2.41
C GLY A 33 -13.07 0.07 -3.21
N VAL A 34 -12.08 -0.83 -3.12
CA VAL A 34 -12.20 -2.15 -3.75
C VAL A 34 -12.73 -3.16 -2.74
N PRO A 35 -13.48 -4.18 -3.20
CA PRO A 35 -14.01 -5.19 -2.29
C PRO A 35 -12.87 -5.94 -1.58
N SER A 36 -13.03 -6.17 -0.29
CA SER A 36 -12.02 -6.81 0.53
C SER A 36 -12.20 -8.33 0.55
N THR A 37 -12.05 -8.97 -0.60
CA THR A 37 -12.03 -10.43 -0.68
C THR A 37 -10.58 -10.89 -0.75
N GLY A 38 -10.35 -12.20 -0.57
CA GLY A 38 -9.01 -12.75 -0.53
C GLY A 38 -8.13 -12.35 -1.71
N THR A 39 -8.68 -12.43 -2.91
CA THR A 39 -7.93 -12.09 -4.12
C THR A 39 -7.57 -10.61 -4.17
N ASN A 40 -8.39 -9.75 -3.58
CA ASN A 40 -8.12 -8.31 -3.60
C ASN A 40 -6.95 -7.95 -2.69
N SER A 41 -6.78 -8.65 -1.56
CA SER A 41 -5.60 -8.44 -0.72
C SER A 41 -4.32 -8.80 -1.48
N ASP A 42 -4.35 -9.88 -2.24
CA ASP A 42 -3.20 -10.28 -3.06
C ASP A 42 -2.94 -9.26 -4.16
N ASN A 43 -3.99 -8.70 -4.75
CA ASN A 43 -3.85 -7.67 -5.78
C ASN A 43 -3.23 -6.40 -5.21
N ILE A 44 -3.61 -5.99 -4.01
CA ILE A 44 -3.01 -4.83 -3.36
C ILE A 44 -1.51 -5.07 -3.15
N ARG A 45 -1.14 -6.25 -2.71
CA ARG A 45 0.27 -6.59 -2.53
C ARG A 45 1.03 -6.52 -3.85
N SER A 46 0.44 -7.01 -4.93
CA SER A 46 1.04 -6.96 -6.26
C SER A 46 1.22 -5.52 -6.74
N PHE A 47 0.22 -4.68 -6.53
CA PHE A 47 0.31 -3.26 -6.86
C PHE A 47 1.44 -2.59 -6.11
N ILE A 48 1.57 -2.88 -4.82
CA ILE A 48 2.62 -2.29 -4.00
C ILE A 48 3.99 -2.75 -4.47
N ASN A 49 4.15 -4.04 -4.77
CA ASN A 49 5.42 -4.56 -5.28
C ASN A 49 5.81 -3.87 -6.60
N ASP A 50 4.86 -3.68 -7.49
CA ASP A 50 5.12 -2.99 -8.75
C ASP A 50 5.54 -1.54 -8.50
N MET A 51 4.90 -0.87 -7.56
CA MET A 51 5.25 0.51 -7.23
C MET A 51 6.68 0.60 -6.69
N VAL A 52 7.10 -0.36 -5.89
CA VAL A 52 8.45 -0.39 -5.34
C VAL A 52 9.48 -0.68 -6.43
N ILE A 53 9.21 -1.69 -7.26
CA ILE A 53 10.18 -2.17 -8.24
C ILE A 53 10.24 -1.27 -9.47
N ASN A 54 9.09 -0.87 -9.99
CA ASN A 54 9.01 -0.20 -11.28
C ASN A 54 8.78 1.31 -11.19
N HIS A 55 8.35 1.80 -10.03
CA HIS A 55 8.05 3.22 -9.84
C HIS A 55 8.88 3.85 -8.73
N ASN A 56 9.82 3.11 -8.16
CA ASN A 56 10.76 3.59 -7.14
C ASN A 56 10.07 4.24 -5.94
N LYS A 57 8.90 3.72 -5.55
CA LYS A 57 8.20 4.26 -4.38
C LYS A 57 8.78 3.69 -3.10
N PRO A 58 9.04 4.51 -2.08
CA PRO A 58 9.63 4.04 -0.82
C PRO A 58 8.57 3.42 0.08
N ILE A 59 8.14 2.21 -0.26
CA ILE A 59 7.13 1.49 0.48
C ILE A 59 7.76 0.25 1.10
N GLY A 60 7.64 0.10 2.41
CA GLY A 60 8.04 -1.10 3.11
C GLY A 60 6.84 -1.95 3.45
N THR A 61 7.08 -3.24 3.67
CA THR A 61 6.03 -4.16 4.12
C THR A 61 6.52 -4.91 5.35
N SER A 62 5.58 -5.21 6.25
CA SER A 62 5.87 -5.93 7.48
C SER A 62 4.67 -6.78 7.84
N LEU A 63 4.74 -7.47 8.98
CA LEU A 63 3.61 -8.22 9.48
C LEU A 63 2.41 -7.32 9.77
N SER A 64 2.66 -6.05 10.04
CA SER A 64 1.58 -5.08 10.29
C SER A 64 0.99 -4.50 9.02
N GLY A 65 1.60 -4.75 7.86
CA GLY A 65 1.10 -4.27 6.58
C GLY A 65 2.12 -3.40 5.85
N ALA A 66 1.62 -2.51 5.00
CA ALA A 66 2.46 -1.62 4.19
C ALA A 66 2.54 -0.23 4.81
N PHE A 67 3.65 0.42 4.59
CA PHE A 67 3.90 1.78 5.11
C PHE A 67 4.87 2.51 4.20
N ILE A 68 4.88 3.84 4.30
CA ILE A 68 5.85 4.67 3.60
C ILE A 68 7.13 4.70 4.42
N ILE A 69 8.24 4.39 3.80
CA ILE A 69 9.53 4.42 4.47
C ILE A 69 9.94 5.86 4.68
N LEU A 70 10.08 6.25 5.94
CA LEU A 70 10.58 7.58 6.30
C LEU A 70 12.09 7.48 6.43
N ASN A 71 12.76 7.71 5.34
CA ASN A 71 14.20 7.54 5.29
C ASN A 71 14.84 8.79 4.72
N GLU A 72 15.88 9.21 5.35
CA GLU A 72 16.69 10.30 4.84
C GLU A 72 17.94 9.83 4.16
#